data_f2e2294b527709cb0489b35f0026e792
#
_entry.id   f2e2294b527709cb0489b35f0026e792
#
_cell.length_a   1.000
_cell.length_b   1.000
_cell.length_c   1.000
_cell.angle_alpha   90.00
_cell.angle_beta   90.00
_cell.angle_gamma   90.00
#
_symmetry.space_group_name_H-M   'P 1'
#
loop_
_entity.id
_entity.type
_entity.pdbx_description
1 polymer ?
#
loop_
_entity_poly.entity_id
_entity_poly.type
_entity_poly.pdbx_seq_one_letter_code
_entity_poly.pdbx_strand_id
1 'polypeptide(L)'
;MSKTIEILGEKAEYYLSHVCRTIDKKLLYLPAPDTVDRVWMESDRNIRTLGSLQWILSHGRLAGTGYVSILPVDQGIEHAAGASFAPNPAYFDPENIVKLAVEGGCNAVASTFGVLGAVARKYAHRIPFIVKLNHNELLSYPNSYDQVMFGTVRDAWNMGAAAVGATIYFGSEESRRQLVEIAEAFDYAHELGMATILWCYLRNGSFRKDGVDYHASADLTGQADHLGVTIKADIVKQKLPENNGGFRAIGFGKTRDEVYTKLTTAHPIDLCRYQVANGYICLLYTSPSPRDST
;
A
#
# COMPACT_ATOMS: atom_id res chain seq x y z
N MET A 1 28.80 9.20 -14.70
CA MET A 1 27.38 9.54 -14.46
C MET A 1 26.89 8.78 -13.23
N SER A 2 26.02 9.35 -12.41
CA SER A 2 25.46 8.57 -11.30
C SER A 2 24.57 7.48 -11.85
N LYS A 3 24.53 6.31 -11.20
CA LYS A 3 23.67 5.19 -11.58
C LYS A 3 22.19 5.60 -11.69
N THR A 4 21.77 6.60 -10.92
CA THR A 4 20.42 7.17 -10.98
C THR A 4 20.11 7.83 -12.32
N ILE A 5 21.05 8.60 -12.86
CA ILE A 5 20.90 9.26 -14.17
C ILE A 5 20.81 8.22 -15.28
N GLU A 6 21.62 7.18 -15.20
CA GLU A 6 21.61 6.06 -16.15
C GLU A 6 20.25 5.33 -16.16
N ILE A 7 19.68 5.05 -14.97
CA ILE A 7 18.37 4.40 -14.83
C ILE A 7 17.24 5.29 -15.36
N LEU A 8 17.27 6.59 -15.06
CA LEU A 8 16.22 7.53 -15.47
C LEU A 8 16.31 7.94 -16.96
N GLY A 9 17.48 7.75 -17.58
CA GLY A 9 17.71 8.07 -18.99
C GLY A 9 17.32 9.50 -19.33
N GLU A 10 16.60 9.69 -20.44
CA GLU A 10 16.16 11.01 -20.92
C GLU A 10 15.26 11.77 -19.93
N LYS A 11 14.62 11.07 -19.01
CA LYS A 11 13.76 11.68 -17.97
C LYS A 11 14.53 12.14 -16.73
N ALA A 12 15.84 11.93 -16.68
CA ALA A 12 16.66 12.28 -15.51
C ALA A 12 16.53 13.75 -15.13
N GLU A 13 16.69 14.66 -16.10
CA GLU A 13 16.55 16.11 -15.88
C GLU A 13 15.15 16.46 -15.35
N TYR A 14 14.10 15.94 -15.99
CA TYR A 14 12.72 16.17 -15.59
C TYR A 14 12.44 15.80 -14.14
N TYR A 15 12.98 14.68 -13.64
CA TYR A 15 12.74 14.25 -12.27
C TYR A 15 13.71 14.87 -11.27
N LEU A 16 14.99 15.00 -11.61
CA LEU A 16 16.02 15.37 -10.64
C LEU A 16 16.14 16.89 -10.45
N SER A 17 15.81 17.70 -11.46
CA SER A 17 15.83 19.15 -11.37
C SER A 17 14.52 19.76 -10.85
N HIS A 18 13.47 18.93 -10.70
CA HIS A 18 12.15 19.42 -10.29
C HIS A 18 12.16 20.05 -8.89
N VAL A 19 11.65 21.28 -8.81
CA VAL A 19 11.46 22.00 -7.55
C VAL A 19 9.96 22.03 -7.23
N CYS A 20 9.55 21.20 -6.29
CA CYS A 20 8.17 21.18 -5.83
C CYS A 20 7.82 22.48 -5.08
N ARG A 21 6.79 23.19 -5.56
CA ARG A 21 6.29 24.45 -4.99
C ARG A 21 4.86 24.32 -4.45
N THR A 22 4.29 23.13 -4.46
CA THR A 22 2.89 22.90 -4.08
C THR A 22 2.73 22.76 -2.56
N ILE A 23 3.37 21.76 -1.97
CA ILE A 23 3.29 21.47 -0.53
C ILE A 23 4.68 21.56 0.08
N ASP A 24 4.84 22.38 1.14
CA ASP A 24 6.12 22.53 1.83
C ASP A 24 6.55 21.20 2.48
N LYS A 25 7.82 20.84 2.35
CA LYS A 25 8.41 19.68 3.03
C LYS A 25 8.18 19.68 4.54
N LYS A 26 8.11 20.83 5.16
CA LYS A 26 7.89 20.99 6.61
C LYS A 26 6.54 20.45 7.08
N LEU A 27 5.57 20.31 6.16
CA LEU A 27 4.25 19.76 6.43
C LEU A 27 4.19 18.23 6.25
N LEU A 28 5.30 17.60 5.90
CA LEU A 28 5.33 16.18 5.53
C LEU A 28 6.21 15.37 6.49
N TYR A 29 5.73 14.19 6.84
CA TYR A 29 6.49 13.17 7.55
C TYR A 29 7.29 12.32 6.55
N LEU A 30 8.35 12.89 5.98
CA LEU A 30 9.15 12.19 4.97
C LEU A 30 9.99 11.08 5.60
N PRO A 31 10.23 9.96 4.88
CA PRO A 31 11.08 8.87 5.34
C PRO A 31 12.50 9.34 5.68
N ALA A 32 13.06 8.80 6.77
CA ALA A 32 14.43 9.06 7.21
C ALA A 32 14.90 7.87 8.09
N PRO A 33 16.19 7.75 8.39
CA PRO A 33 16.71 6.68 9.24
C PRO A 33 16.05 6.57 10.61
N ASP A 34 15.59 7.68 11.14
CA ASP A 34 14.95 7.85 12.45
C ASP A 34 13.40 7.87 12.37
N THR A 35 12.80 7.34 11.32
CA THR A 35 11.37 7.47 11.05
C THR A 35 10.51 6.95 12.21
N VAL A 36 10.85 5.84 12.85
CA VAL A 36 10.08 5.31 13.99
C VAL A 36 10.11 6.28 15.15
N ASP A 37 11.29 6.74 15.54
CA ASP A 37 11.47 7.64 16.69
C ASP A 37 10.86 9.03 16.44
N ARG A 38 10.96 9.54 15.23
CA ARG A 38 10.52 10.88 14.88
C ARG A 38 9.03 10.97 14.57
N VAL A 39 8.43 9.89 14.07
CA VAL A 39 7.05 9.92 13.55
C VAL A 39 6.11 9.12 14.44
N TRP A 40 6.40 7.84 14.68
CA TRP A 40 5.46 6.97 15.37
C TRP A 40 5.60 6.95 16.89
N MET A 41 6.74 7.33 17.46
CA MET A 41 6.92 7.36 18.92
C MET A 41 5.95 8.36 19.59
N GLU A 42 5.56 9.43 18.90
CA GLU A 42 4.58 10.42 19.38
C GLU A 42 3.12 10.05 19.05
N SER A 43 2.90 8.86 18.44
CA SER A 43 1.57 8.37 18.08
C SER A 43 0.96 7.50 19.17
N ASP A 44 -0.24 6.99 18.93
CA ASP A 44 -0.95 6.04 19.79
C ASP A 44 -0.48 4.58 19.63
N ARG A 45 0.61 4.31 18.89
CA ARG A 45 1.15 2.96 18.70
C ARG A 45 1.82 2.46 19.96
N ASN A 46 1.51 1.21 20.38
CA ASN A 46 2.18 0.62 21.51
C ASN A 46 3.64 0.22 21.18
N ILE A 47 4.44 -0.04 22.22
CA ILE A 47 5.87 -0.31 22.06
C ILE A 47 6.18 -1.56 21.21
N ARG A 48 5.28 -2.54 21.16
CA ARG A 48 5.47 -3.75 20.33
C ARG A 48 5.21 -3.46 18.86
N THR A 49 4.21 -2.63 18.57
CA THR A 49 3.95 -2.13 17.20
C THR A 49 5.12 -1.31 16.68
N LEU A 50 5.71 -0.43 17.55
CA LEU A 50 6.94 0.30 17.18
C LEU A 50 8.09 -0.67 16.88
N GLY A 51 8.24 -1.75 17.67
CA GLY A 51 9.22 -2.80 17.41
C GLY A 51 9.01 -3.51 16.06
N SER A 52 7.77 -3.81 15.70
CA SER A 52 7.42 -4.42 14.41
C SER A 52 7.71 -3.48 13.22
N LEU A 53 7.36 -2.21 13.35
CA LEU A 53 7.70 -1.17 12.35
C LEU A 53 9.21 -1.03 12.20
N GLN A 54 9.94 -0.97 13.32
CA GLN A 54 11.39 -0.90 13.29
C GLN A 54 12.01 -2.14 12.65
N TRP A 55 11.49 -3.34 12.91
CA TRP A 55 11.98 -4.55 12.26
C TRP A 55 11.81 -4.50 10.74
N ILE A 56 10.64 -4.09 10.24
CA ILE A 56 10.40 -3.91 8.81
C ILE A 56 11.38 -2.88 8.21
N LEU A 57 11.56 -1.73 8.86
CA LEU A 57 12.43 -0.65 8.37
C LEU A 57 13.94 -0.97 8.48
N SER A 58 14.31 -1.89 9.37
CA SER A 58 15.71 -2.31 9.58
C SER A 58 16.11 -3.55 8.79
N HIS A 59 15.19 -4.12 7.98
CA HIS A 59 15.44 -5.34 7.20
C HIS A 59 15.71 -5.01 5.73
N GLY A 60 16.43 -5.92 5.06
CA GLY A 60 16.67 -5.86 3.63
C GLY A 60 17.65 -4.75 3.18
N ARG A 61 17.69 -4.52 1.87
CA ARG A 61 18.67 -3.59 1.26
C ARG A 61 18.40 -2.11 1.50
N LEU A 62 17.17 -1.77 1.90
CA LEU A 62 16.80 -0.40 2.27
C LEU A 62 16.81 -0.17 3.79
N ALA A 63 17.39 -1.11 4.56
CA ALA A 63 17.51 -1.00 6.00
C ALA A 63 18.15 0.33 6.43
N GLY A 64 17.55 0.99 7.43
CA GLY A 64 18.06 2.24 7.99
C GLY A 64 17.92 3.47 7.08
N THR A 65 17.15 3.40 6.00
CA THR A 65 16.90 4.56 5.13
C THR A 65 15.54 5.24 5.40
N GLY A 66 14.64 4.55 6.12
CA GLY A 66 13.24 4.96 6.26
C GLY A 66 12.36 4.57 5.06
N TYR A 67 12.93 4.00 4.01
CA TYR A 67 12.19 3.46 2.87
C TYR A 67 12.01 1.96 2.99
N VAL A 68 10.98 1.43 2.32
CA VAL A 68 10.68 -0.01 2.33
C VAL A 68 10.55 -0.56 0.91
N SER A 69 11.02 -1.80 0.73
CA SER A 69 10.79 -2.61 -0.45
C SER A 69 10.04 -3.86 0.00
N ILE A 70 8.76 -3.96 -0.34
CA ILE A 70 7.91 -5.09 0.03
C ILE A 70 7.61 -5.87 -1.24
N LEU A 71 7.79 -7.21 -1.21
CA LEU A 71 7.33 -8.09 -2.29
C LEU A 71 5.91 -8.56 -1.98
N PRO A 72 4.86 -8.03 -2.64
CA PRO A 72 3.50 -8.50 -2.46
C PRO A 72 3.19 -9.57 -3.51
N VAL A 73 2.79 -10.77 -3.06
CA VAL A 73 2.36 -11.87 -3.94
C VAL A 73 1.10 -12.50 -3.38
N ASP A 74 -0.04 -11.99 -3.78
CA ASP A 74 -1.36 -12.52 -3.48
C ASP A 74 -2.08 -13.07 -4.74
N GLN A 75 -1.33 -13.27 -5.81
CA GLN A 75 -1.78 -13.97 -7.00
C GLN A 75 -2.25 -15.38 -6.64
N GLY A 76 -3.28 -15.82 -7.34
CA GLY A 76 -3.95 -17.07 -7.01
C GLY A 76 -5.21 -16.87 -6.17
N ILE A 77 -5.39 -15.66 -5.61
CA ILE A 77 -6.59 -15.23 -4.89
C ILE A 77 -7.12 -13.90 -5.46
N GLU A 78 -6.30 -12.83 -5.48
CA GLU A 78 -6.71 -11.54 -6.08
C GLU A 78 -6.79 -11.61 -7.62
N HIS A 79 -6.03 -12.52 -8.22
CA HIS A 79 -6.00 -12.80 -9.64
C HIS A 79 -5.96 -14.32 -9.86
N ALA A 80 -6.48 -14.80 -10.98
CA ALA A 80 -6.52 -16.23 -11.29
C ALA A 80 -5.12 -16.88 -11.21
N ALA A 81 -4.99 -17.93 -10.41
CA ALA A 81 -3.72 -18.62 -10.16
C ALA A 81 -3.04 -19.10 -11.45
N GLY A 82 -3.81 -19.77 -12.32
CA GLY A 82 -3.29 -20.27 -13.60
C GLY A 82 -2.70 -19.17 -14.46
N ALA A 83 -3.43 -18.07 -14.66
CA ALA A 83 -2.98 -16.94 -15.45
C ALA A 83 -1.76 -16.24 -14.84
N SER A 84 -1.71 -16.16 -13.50
CA SER A 84 -0.63 -15.47 -12.80
C SER A 84 0.66 -16.25 -12.76
N PHE A 85 0.60 -17.58 -12.61
CA PHE A 85 1.78 -18.44 -12.41
C PHE A 85 2.25 -19.17 -13.66
N ALA A 86 1.42 -19.27 -14.72
CA ALA A 86 1.81 -19.90 -15.98
C ALA A 86 3.11 -19.33 -16.58
N PRO A 87 3.40 -18.02 -16.54
CA PRO A 87 4.67 -17.49 -17.02
C PRO A 87 5.90 -17.95 -16.22
N ASN A 88 5.71 -18.29 -14.93
CA ASN A 88 6.75 -18.83 -14.08
C ASN A 88 6.15 -19.87 -13.11
N PRO A 89 6.03 -21.13 -13.53
CA PRO A 89 5.43 -22.21 -12.72
C PRO A 89 6.15 -22.48 -11.38
N ALA A 90 7.39 -22.02 -11.22
CA ALA A 90 8.11 -22.15 -9.95
C ALA A 90 7.38 -21.46 -8.79
N TYR A 91 6.52 -20.47 -9.07
CA TYR A 91 5.75 -19.75 -8.05
C TYR A 91 4.51 -20.52 -7.54
N PHE A 92 4.19 -21.69 -8.10
CA PHE A 92 3.26 -22.61 -7.44
C PHE A 92 3.84 -23.19 -6.13
N ASP A 93 5.18 -23.19 -5.97
CA ASP A 93 5.80 -23.48 -4.69
C ASP A 93 5.94 -22.18 -3.86
N PRO A 94 5.23 -22.07 -2.72
CA PRO A 94 5.25 -20.86 -1.87
C PRO A 94 6.67 -20.54 -1.34
N GLU A 95 7.53 -21.54 -1.19
CA GLU A 95 8.91 -21.33 -0.76
C GLU A 95 9.70 -20.45 -1.75
N ASN A 96 9.47 -20.61 -3.05
CA ASN A 96 10.15 -19.81 -4.07
C ASN A 96 9.75 -18.33 -4.03
N ILE A 97 8.51 -18.03 -3.63
CA ILE A 97 8.06 -16.65 -3.45
C ILE A 97 8.84 -15.98 -2.32
N VAL A 98 8.99 -16.66 -1.18
CA VAL A 98 9.70 -16.11 -0.03
C VAL A 98 11.20 -16.03 -0.29
N LYS A 99 11.79 -17.04 -0.97
CA LYS A 99 13.20 -17.01 -1.43
C LYS A 99 13.47 -15.79 -2.31
N LEU A 100 12.58 -15.49 -3.26
CA LEU A 100 12.72 -14.33 -4.12
C LEU A 100 12.76 -13.02 -3.31
N ALA A 101 11.90 -12.88 -2.29
CA ALA A 101 11.91 -11.71 -1.40
C ALA A 101 13.24 -11.58 -0.64
N VAL A 102 13.77 -12.69 -0.11
CA VAL A 102 15.05 -12.72 0.62
C VAL A 102 16.21 -12.38 -0.32
N GLU A 103 16.29 -13.02 -1.48
CA GLU A 103 17.34 -12.80 -2.48
C GLU A 103 17.29 -11.39 -3.07
N GLY A 104 16.07 -10.84 -3.26
CA GLY A 104 15.85 -9.46 -3.68
C GLY A 104 16.19 -8.42 -2.61
N GLY A 105 16.52 -8.84 -1.39
CA GLY A 105 16.80 -7.95 -0.27
C GLY A 105 15.60 -7.09 0.11
N CYS A 106 14.39 -7.65 0.03
CA CYS A 106 13.17 -6.93 0.43
C CYS A 106 13.13 -6.72 1.95
N ASN A 107 12.49 -5.64 2.37
CA ASN A 107 12.23 -5.36 3.79
C ASN A 107 11.18 -6.33 4.36
N ALA A 108 10.24 -6.79 3.53
CA ALA A 108 9.20 -7.71 3.93
C ALA A 108 8.65 -8.47 2.72
N VAL A 109 7.95 -9.57 3.00
CA VAL A 109 7.12 -10.28 2.01
C VAL A 109 5.67 -10.24 2.46
N ALA A 110 4.77 -9.85 1.56
CA ALA A 110 3.33 -9.80 1.80
C ALA A 110 2.63 -10.89 0.97
N SER A 111 1.86 -11.75 1.62
CA SER A 111 1.14 -12.81 0.92
C SER A 111 -0.05 -13.32 1.74
N THR A 112 -0.69 -14.36 1.22
CA THR A 112 -1.86 -15.01 1.81
C THR A 112 -1.50 -15.87 3.01
N PHE A 113 -2.49 -16.26 3.81
CA PHE A 113 -2.35 -17.25 4.89
C PHE A 113 -1.80 -18.58 4.38
N GLY A 114 -2.26 -19.03 3.20
CA GLY A 114 -1.82 -20.30 2.62
C GLY A 114 -0.35 -20.29 2.23
N VAL A 115 0.10 -19.24 1.57
CA VAL A 115 1.50 -19.10 1.13
C VAL A 115 2.44 -18.97 2.32
N LEU A 116 2.20 -18.01 3.20
CA LEU A 116 3.10 -17.74 4.34
C LEU A 116 3.03 -18.84 5.40
N GLY A 117 1.84 -19.39 5.65
CA GLY A 117 1.66 -20.49 6.61
C GLY A 117 2.43 -21.75 6.23
N ALA A 118 2.49 -22.09 4.94
CA ALA A 118 3.24 -23.25 4.45
C ALA A 118 4.75 -23.17 4.75
N VAL A 119 5.31 -21.97 4.88
CA VAL A 119 6.75 -21.76 5.04
C VAL A 119 7.14 -21.00 6.33
N ALA A 120 6.18 -20.69 7.19
CA ALA A 120 6.40 -19.83 8.37
C ALA A 120 7.55 -20.32 9.27
N ARG A 121 7.62 -21.62 9.59
CA ARG A 121 8.71 -22.16 10.42
C ARG A 121 10.11 -21.97 9.84
N LYS A 122 10.23 -21.91 8.52
CA LYS A 122 11.51 -21.74 7.85
C LYS A 122 11.92 -20.27 7.73
N TYR A 123 10.96 -19.36 7.62
CA TYR A 123 11.25 -18.01 7.15
C TYR A 123 10.76 -16.87 8.04
N ALA A 124 9.76 -17.06 8.93
CA ALA A 124 9.20 -15.97 9.73
C ALA A 124 10.22 -15.25 10.64
N HIS A 125 11.34 -15.89 10.97
CA HIS A 125 12.45 -15.30 11.72
C HIS A 125 13.53 -14.68 10.81
N ARG A 126 13.43 -14.85 9.48
CA ARG A 126 14.45 -14.44 8.50
C ARG A 126 14.06 -13.21 7.70
N ILE A 127 12.77 -12.99 7.51
CA ILE A 127 12.20 -11.85 6.80
C ILE A 127 10.86 -11.49 7.43
N PRO A 128 10.55 -10.20 7.66
CA PRO A 128 9.25 -9.77 8.14
C PRO A 128 8.11 -10.27 7.25
N PHE A 129 7.11 -10.95 7.83
CA PHE A 129 5.90 -11.36 7.15
C PHE A 129 4.81 -10.31 7.30
N ILE A 130 4.14 -10.01 6.22
CA ILE A 130 2.90 -9.23 6.15
C ILE A 130 1.81 -10.19 5.68
N VAL A 131 0.94 -10.62 6.60
CA VAL A 131 -0.14 -11.55 6.26
C VAL A 131 -1.35 -10.77 5.82
N LYS A 132 -1.79 -10.96 4.59
CA LYS A 132 -2.98 -10.31 4.07
C LYS A 132 -4.23 -11.04 4.55
N LEU A 133 -5.12 -10.31 5.26
CA LEU A 133 -6.28 -10.86 5.97
C LEU A 133 -7.47 -11.12 5.06
N ASN A 134 -7.69 -10.25 4.07
CA ASN A 134 -8.84 -10.30 3.19
C ASN A 134 -8.44 -10.35 1.71
N HIS A 135 -9.32 -10.94 0.91
CA HIS A 135 -9.12 -11.10 -0.52
C HIS A 135 -10.45 -11.08 -1.26
N ASN A 136 -10.37 -10.87 -2.58
CA ASN A 136 -11.49 -11.05 -3.47
C ASN A 136 -11.76 -12.55 -3.67
N GLU A 137 -13.02 -12.97 -3.57
CA GLU A 137 -13.45 -14.32 -3.93
C GLU A 137 -13.77 -14.35 -5.43
N LEU A 138 -12.77 -14.78 -6.23
CA LEU A 138 -12.83 -14.69 -7.70
C LEU A 138 -13.84 -15.64 -8.37
N LEU A 139 -14.35 -16.65 -7.66
CA LEU A 139 -15.33 -17.58 -8.21
C LEU A 139 -16.75 -17.03 -8.13
N SER A 140 -16.97 -16.00 -7.31
CA SER A 140 -18.24 -15.28 -7.28
C SER A 140 -18.39 -14.41 -8.53
N TYR A 141 -19.43 -14.66 -9.31
CA TYR A 141 -19.71 -13.93 -10.54
C TYR A 141 -21.15 -13.42 -10.58
N PRO A 142 -21.41 -12.18 -10.99
CA PRO A 142 -20.44 -11.14 -11.36
C PRO A 142 -19.62 -10.63 -10.16
N ASN A 143 -18.38 -10.20 -10.41
CA ASN A 143 -17.51 -9.67 -9.37
C ASN A 143 -18.05 -8.34 -8.83
N SER A 144 -18.36 -8.28 -7.53
CA SER A 144 -18.89 -7.10 -6.84
C SER A 144 -17.80 -6.22 -6.21
N TYR A 145 -16.53 -6.52 -6.43
CA TYR A 145 -15.40 -5.90 -5.73
C TYR A 145 -15.52 -6.05 -4.20
N ASP A 146 -15.93 -7.24 -3.79
CA ASP A 146 -16.00 -7.61 -2.38
C ASP A 146 -14.66 -8.18 -1.92
N GLN A 147 -14.25 -7.74 -0.74
CA GLN A 147 -13.08 -8.27 -0.03
C GLN A 147 -13.59 -8.98 1.21
N VAL A 148 -13.40 -10.28 1.29
CA VAL A 148 -13.83 -11.11 2.42
C VAL A 148 -12.64 -11.55 3.27
N MET A 149 -12.85 -11.68 4.57
CA MET A 149 -11.81 -12.13 5.51
C MET A 149 -11.54 -13.62 5.32
N PHE A 150 -10.28 -14.00 5.10
CA PHE A 150 -9.82 -15.39 4.92
C PHE A 150 -9.18 -15.97 6.17
N GLY A 151 -8.93 -15.18 7.18
CA GLY A 151 -8.37 -15.61 8.46
C GLY A 151 -8.39 -14.50 9.48
N THR A 152 -7.93 -14.79 10.67
CA THR A 152 -7.97 -13.85 11.79
C THR A 152 -6.63 -13.17 12.01
N VAL A 153 -6.65 -12.01 12.66
CA VAL A 153 -5.43 -11.32 13.11
C VAL A 153 -4.61 -12.22 14.05
N ARG A 154 -5.28 -13.02 14.88
CA ARG A 154 -4.62 -13.98 15.79
C ARG A 154 -3.87 -15.07 15.02
N ASP A 155 -4.42 -15.55 13.92
CA ASP A 155 -3.73 -16.56 13.08
C ASP A 155 -2.47 -15.97 12.46
N ALA A 156 -2.52 -14.74 11.97
CA ALA A 156 -1.34 -14.03 11.47
C ALA A 156 -0.27 -13.86 12.55
N TRP A 157 -0.67 -13.47 13.76
CA TRP A 157 0.24 -13.35 14.90
C TRP A 157 0.89 -14.68 15.26
N ASN A 158 0.14 -15.78 15.28
CA ASN A 158 0.64 -17.13 15.54
C ASN A 158 1.66 -17.61 14.50
N MET A 159 1.60 -17.10 13.28
CA MET A 159 2.60 -17.35 12.23
C MET A 159 3.88 -16.54 12.39
N GLY A 160 3.96 -15.63 13.37
CA GLY A 160 5.11 -14.75 13.56
C GLY A 160 5.11 -13.54 12.63
N ALA A 161 3.95 -13.09 12.17
CA ALA A 161 3.84 -11.90 11.32
C ALA A 161 4.31 -10.64 12.05
N ALA A 162 5.08 -9.80 11.34
CA ALA A 162 5.42 -8.46 11.80
C ALA A 162 4.28 -7.46 11.53
N ALA A 163 3.47 -7.74 10.52
CA ALA A 163 2.35 -6.90 10.14
C ALA A 163 1.19 -7.72 9.56
N VAL A 164 0.01 -7.15 9.61
CA VAL A 164 -1.14 -7.59 8.82
C VAL A 164 -1.40 -6.62 7.67
N GLY A 165 -1.93 -7.14 6.58
CA GLY A 165 -2.34 -6.36 5.43
C GLY A 165 -3.80 -6.58 5.09
N ALA A 166 -4.45 -5.59 4.51
CA ALA A 166 -5.82 -5.70 4.02
C ALA A 166 -6.05 -4.81 2.80
N THR A 167 -7.06 -5.12 2.02
CA THR A 167 -7.55 -4.27 0.94
C THR A 167 -8.92 -3.72 1.31
N ILE A 168 -9.14 -2.44 1.03
CA ILE A 168 -10.48 -1.88 0.97
C ILE A 168 -10.71 -1.36 -0.45
N TYR A 169 -11.81 -1.77 -1.06
CA TYR A 169 -12.29 -1.23 -2.32
C TYR A 169 -13.23 -0.06 -2.04
N PHE A 170 -12.63 1.10 -1.74
CA PHE A 170 -13.38 2.32 -1.43
C PHE A 170 -14.33 2.72 -2.56
N GLY A 171 -15.57 3.00 -2.21
CA GLY A 171 -16.63 3.38 -3.14
C GLY A 171 -17.35 2.21 -3.80
N SER A 172 -16.96 0.95 -3.57
CA SER A 172 -17.77 -0.22 -3.92
C SER A 172 -19.01 -0.33 -3.03
N GLU A 173 -19.97 -1.17 -3.41
CA GLU A 173 -21.16 -1.43 -2.60
C GLU A 173 -20.81 -1.98 -1.22
N GLU A 174 -19.74 -2.77 -1.11
CA GLU A 174 -19.24 -3.41 0.11
C GLU A 174 -18.25 -2.55 0.92
N SER A 175 -17.92 -1.38 0.43
CA SER A 175 -16.90 -0.49 1.02
C SER A 175 -17.13 -0.21 2.52
N ARG A 176 -18.39 -0.01 2.92
CA ARG A 176 -18.74 0.31 4.32
C ARG A 176 -18.50 -0.88 5.26
N ARG A 177 -18.86 -2.08 4.83
CA ARG A 177 -18.62 -3.32 5.59
C ARG A 177 -17.12 -3.57 5.72
N GLN A 178 -16.38 -3.52 4.59
CA GLN A 178 -14.92 -3.69 4.58
C GLN A 178 -14.24 -2.70 5.53
N LEU A 179 -14.69 -1.45 5.56
CA LEU A 179 -14.10 -0.42 6.42
C LEU A 179 -14.27 -0.77 7.91
N VAL A 180 -15.44 -1.25 8.34
CA VAL A 180 -15.70 -1.66 9.73
C VAL A 180 -14.84 -2.88 10.09
N GLU A 181 -14.85 -3.92 9.26
CA GLU A 181 -14.09 -5.16 9.50
C GLU A 181 -12.58 -4.89 9.61
N ILE A 182 -12.04 -4.02 8.74
CA ILE A 182 -10.62 -3.72 8.75
C ILE A 182 -10.23 -2.77 9.89
N ALA A 183 -11.09 -1.82 10.26
CA ALA A 183 -10.85 -0.98 11.42
C ALA A 183 -10.72 -1.81 12.70
N GLU A 184 -11.61 -2.79 12.92
CA GLU A 184 -11.55 -3.73 14.04
C GLU A 184 -10.31 -4.62 13.98
N ALA A 185 -9.98 -5.13 12.80
CA ALA A 185 -8.80 -5.97 12.59
C ALA A 185 -7.49 -5.21 12.85
N PHE A 186 -7.40 -3.96 12.43
CA PHE A 186 -6.21 -3.13 12.63
C PHE A 186 -6.03 -2.72 14.10
N ASP A 187 -7.12 -2.41 14.80
CA ASP A 187 -7.08 -2.15 16.23
C ASP A 187 -6.55 -3.37 16.99
N TYR A 188 -7.08 -4.56 16.69
CA TYR A 188 -6.61 -5.81 17.30
C TYR A 188 -5.17 -6.18 16.91
N ALA A 189 -4.74 -5.86 15.68
CA ALA A 189 -3.35 -6.05 15.26
C ALA A 189 -2.38 -5.19 16.10
N HIS A 190 -2.73 -3.94 16.36
CA HIS A 190 -1.96 -3.07 17.24
C HIS A 190 -1.93 -3.59 18.68
N GLU A 191 -3.05 -4.09 19.23
CA GLU A 191 -3.05 -4.72 20.55
C GLU A 191 -2.01 -5.87 20.64
N LEU A 192 -1.90 -6.67 19.57
CA LEU A 192 -0.95 -7.77 19.48
C LEU A 192 0.48 -7.33 19.10
N GLY A 193 0.69 -6.05 18.81
CA GLY A 193 1.98 -5.48 18.50
C GLY A 193 2.42 -5.66 17.05
N MET A 194 1.51 -5.93 16.12
CA MET A 194 1.77 -5.95 14.68
C MET A 194 1.52 -4.59 14.04
N ALA A 195 2.28 -4.26 13.01
CA ALA A 195 2.00 -3.12 12.15
C ALA A 195 0.84 -3.41 11.19
N THR A 196 0.27 -2.36 10.59
CA THR A 196 -0.90 -2.47 9.71
C THR A 196 -0.64 -1.83 8.35
N ILE A 197 -1.01 -2.52 7.27
CA ILE A 197 -0.79 -2.07 5.90
C ILE A 197 -2.10 -2.14 5.12
N LEU A 198 -2.54 -1.02 4.55
CA LEU A 198 -3.78 -0.95 3.80
C LEU A 198 -3.52 -0.74 2.31
N TRP A 199 -4.05 -1.62 1.47
CA TRP A 199 -4.22 -1.40 0.04
C TRP A 199 -5.46 -0.53 -0.17
N CYS A 200 -5.24 0.76 -0.44
CA CYS A 200 -6.28 1.79 -0.59
C CYS A 200 -6.73 1.88 -2.05
N TYR A 201 -7.60 0.98 -2.49
CA TYR A 201 -8.06 0.99 -3.87
C TYR A 201 -9.45 1.60 -4.01
N LEU A 202 -9.65 2.37 -5.06
CA LEU A 202 -10.96 2.88 -5.43
C LEU A 202 -11.64 1.90 -6.39
N ARG A 203 -12.92 1.58 -6.13
CA ARG A 203 -13.74 0.75 -7.01
C ARG A 203 -15.18 1.27 -6.99
N ASN A 204 -15.50 2.12 -7.95
CA ASN A 204 -16.84 2.65 -8.14
C ASN A 204 -17.10 2.85 -9.63
N GLY A 205 -18.14 2.22 -10.18
CA GLY A 205 -18.47 2.35 -11.60
C GLY A 205 -18.72 3.79 -12.05
N SER A 206 -19.23 4.64 -11.14
CA SER A 206 -19.48 6.07 -11.41
C SER A 206 -18.20 6.91 -11.50
N PHE A 207 -17.03 6.37 -11.16
CA PHE A 207 -15.75 7.06 -11.35
C PHE A 207 -15.17 6.89 -12.74
N ARG A 208 -15.94 6.30 -13.65
CA ARG A 208 -15.71 6.33 -15.09
C ARG A 208 -16.78 7.18 -15.75
N LYS A 209 -16.38 8.23 -16.43
CA LYS A 209 -17.29 9.17 -17.07
C LYS A 209 -16.71 9.64 -18.39
N ASP A 210 -17.53 9.65 -19.43
CA ASP A 210 -17.17 10.13 -20.78
C ASP A 210 -15.86 9.51 -21.34
N GLY A 211 -15.65 8.20 -21.04
CA GLY A 211 -14.46 7.46 -21.50
C GLY A 211 -13.20 7.70 -20.65
N VAL A 212 -13.27 8.54 -19.61
CA VAL A 212 -12.15 8.81 -18.70
C VAL A 212 -12.31 8.03 -17.40
N ASP A 213 -11.21 7.44 -16.92
CA ASP A 213 -11.14 6.73 -15.63
C ASP A 213 -10.54 7.67 -14.57
N TYR A 214 -11.32 7.99 -13.54
CA TYR A 214 -10.93 8.87 -12.45
C TYR A 214 -10.45 8.14 -11.18
N HIS A 215 -10.34 6.81 -11.19
CA HIS A 215 -9.91 6.04 -10.01
C HIS A 215 -8.48 6.37 -9.54
N ALA A 216 -7.66 6.97 -10.39
CA ALA A 216 -6.34 7.45 -10.03
C ALA A 216 -6.27 8.97 -9.79
N SER A 217 -7.40 9.69 -9.77
CA SER A 217 -7.40 11.13 -9.54
C SER A 217 -6.79 11.49 -8.19
N ALA A 218 -6.03 12.58 -8.14
CA ALA A 218 -5.28 12.99 -6.95
C ALA A 218 -6.15 13.18 -5.71
N ASP A 219 -7.29 13.86 -5.83
CA ASP A 219 -8.21 14.09 -4.72
C ASP A 219 -8.95 12.83 -4.27
N LEU A 220 -9.30 11.93 -5.18
CA LEU A 220 -9.94 10.66 -4.86
C LEU A 220 -8.97 9.71 -4.15
N THR A 221 -7.76 9.57 -4.67
CA THR A 221 -6.72 8.73 -4.05
C THR A 221 -6.26 9.30 -2.71
N GLY A 222 -6.09 10.63 -2.61
CA GLY A 222 -5.79 11.30 -1.34
C GLY A 222 -6.90 11.11 -0.31
N GLN A 223 -8.17 11.12 -0.73
CA GLN A 223 -9.29 10.80 0.18
C GLN A 223 -9.23 9.35 0.67
N ALA A 224 -8.87 8.40 -0.19
CA ALA A 224 -8.70 7.01 0.22
C ALA A 224 -7.55 6.84 1.23
N ASP A 225 -6.42 7.52 1.01
CA ASP A 225 -5.30 7.53 1.96
C ASP A 225 -5.71 8.11 3.31
N HIS A 226 -6.49 9.19 3.31
CA HIS A 226 -7.00 9.81 4.53
C HIS A 226 -7.96 8.88 5.30
N LEU A 227 -8.79 8.10 4.59
CA LEU A 227 -9.60 7.06 5.22
C LEU A 227 -8.72 5.95 5.80
N GLY A 228 -7.68 5.56 5.09
CA GLY A 228 -6.71 4.54 5.55
C GLY A 228 -6.02 4.94 6.86
N VAL A 229 -5.53 6.17 6.96
CA VAL A 229 -4.89 6.64 8.21
C VAL A 229 -5.91 6.74 9.35
N THR A 230 -7.17 7.08 9.04
CA THR A 230 -8.24 7.19 10.04
C THR A 230 -8.56 5.85 10.70
N ILE A 231 -8.43 4.74 9.99
CA ILE A 231 -8.58 3.38 10.53
C ILE A 231 -7.25 2.78 11.03
N LYS A 232 -6.28 3.62 11.33
CA LYS A 232 -4.99 3.27 11.94
C LYS A 232 -4.06 2.44 11.05
N ALA A 233 -4.09 2.62 9.72
CA ALA A 233 -3.03 2.07 8.88
C ALA A 233 -1.69 2.76 9.19
N ASP A 234 -0.61 1.99 9.31
CA ASP A 234 0.75 2.49 9.45
C ASP A 234 1.40 2.73 8.08
N ILE A 235 1.03 1.92 7.10
CA ILE A 235 1.48 2.03 5.71
C ILE A 235 0.25 1.95 4.81
N VAL A 236 0.14 2.87 3.86
CA VAL A 236 -0.90 2.81 2.83
C VAL A 236 -0.26 2.53 1.47
N LYS A 237 -0.80 1.56 0.75
CA LYS A 237 -0.46 1.32 -0.66
C LYS A 237 -1.49 2.00 -1.54
N GLN A 238 -1.03 2.87 -2.44
CA GLN A 238 -1.89 3.62 -3.35
C GLN A 238 -1.33 3.59 -4.77
N LYS A 239 -2.20 3.78 -5.77
CA LYS A 239 -1.79 4.02 -7.15
C LYS A 239 -1.12 5.39 -7.29
N LEU A 240 -0.23 5.52 -8.27
CA LEU A 240 0.29 6.83 -8.63
C LEU A 240 -0.87 7.73 -9.07
N PRO A 241 -0.97 8.94 -8.52
CA PRO A 241 -2.10 9.81 -8.79
C PRO A 241 -2.01 10.53 -10.12
N GLU A 242 -3.16 11.02 -10.57
CA GLU A 242 -3.30 11.81 -11.78
C GLU A 242 -3.96 13.16 -11.50
N ASN A 243 -3.55 14.18 -12.22
CA ASN A 243 -4.20 15.49 -12.21
C ASN A 243 -5.22 15.56 -13.34
N ASN A 244 -6.40 14.96 -13.16
CA ASN A 244 -7.44 14.83 -14.20
C ASN A 244 -8.81 15.38 -13.78
N GLY A 245 -8.93 16.06 -12.63
CA GLY A 245 -10.13 16.76 -12.20
C GLY A 245 -11.01 16.03 -11.18
N GLY A 246 -10.82 14.75 -10.97
CA GLY A 246 -11.41 13.94 -9.89
C GLY A 246 -12.87 14.23 -9.55
N PHE A 247 -13.16 14.56 -8.29
CA PHE A 247 -14.52 14.88 -7.80
C PHE A 247 -15.26 15.89 -8.66
N ARG A 248 -14.57 16.92 -9.15
CA ARG A 248 -15.18 17.95 -9.98
C ARG A 248 -15.60 17.40 -11.35
N ALA A 249 -14.74 16.62 -11.99
CA ALA A 249 -15.02 16.05 -13.32
C ALA A 249 -16.17 15.05 -13.29
N ILE A 250 -16.26 14.22 -12.26
CA ILE A 250 -17.36 13.28 -12.11
C ILE A 250 -18.65 13.92 -11.58
N GLY A 251 -18.58 15.14 -11.04
CA GLY A 251 -19.74 15.85 -10.48
C GLY A 251 -20.21 15.30 -9.14
N PHE A 252 -19.32 14.69 -8.40
CA PHE A 252 -19.58 14.07 -7.08
C PHE A 252 -18.68 14.69 -6.00
N GLY A 253 -19.19 14.76 -4.76
CA GLY A 253 -18.46 15.32 -3.64
C GLY A 253 -18.24 16.83 -3.74
N LYS A 254 -17.43 17.35 -2.83
CA LYS A 254 -16.99 18.76 -2.82
C LYS A 254 -15.48 18.81 -2.90
N THR A 255 -14.95 19.37 -3.97
CA THR A 255 -13.54 19.71 -4.08
C THR A 255 -13.39 21.19 -4.38
N ARG A 256 -12.20 21.72 -4.17
CA ARG A 256 -11.84 23.09 -4.54
C ARG A 256 -10.86 23.07 -5.70
N ASP A 257 -10.90 24.12 -6.51
CA ASP A 257 -9.97 24.28 -7.63
C ASP A 257 -8.51 24.28 -7.18
N GLU A 258 -8.26 24.73 -5.96
CA GLU A 258 -6.92 24.76 -5.36
C GLU A 258 -6.25 23.39 -5.31
N VAL A 259 -7.00 22.29 -5.22
CA VAL A 259 -6.42 20.94 -5.27
C VAL A 259 -5.65 20.74 -6.58
N TYR A 260 -6.21 21.18 -7.70
CA TYR A 260 -5.65 20.99 -9.03
C TYR A 260 -4.80 22.17 -9.53
N THR A 261 -4.88 23.34 -8.87
CA THR A 261 -4.16 24.55 -9.32
C THR A 261 -3.04 24.98 -8.37
N LYS A 262 -3.08 24.54 -7.08
CA LYS A 262 -2.11 24.95 -6.06
C LYS A 262 -1.47 23.79 -5.32
N LEU A 263 -2.22 22.69 -5.06
CA LEU A 263 -1.75 21.56 -4.25
C LEU A 263 -1.17 20.43 -5.08
N THR A 264 -1.50 20.37 -6.37
CA THR A 264 -0.95 19.41 -7.33
C THR A 264 -0.54 20.11 -8.62
N THR A 265 0.30 19.44 -9.39
CA THR A 265 0.58 19.75 -10.79
C THR A 265 0.50 18.46 -11.61
N ALA A 266 0.82 18.49 -12.89
CA ALA A 266 0.97 17.28 -13.70
C ALA A 266 2.28 16.51 -13.37
N HIS A 267 3.18 17.08 -12.54
CA HIS A 267 4.44 16.46 -12.22
C HIS A 267 4.25 15.36 -11.15
N PRO A 268 4.73 14.12 -11.39
CA PRO A 268 4.51 12.99 -10.47
C PRO A 268 4.99 13.24 -9.03
N ILE A 269 6.07 13.99 -8.85
CA ILE A 269 6.59 14.33 -7.51
C ILE A 269 5.59 15.18 -6.73
N ASP A 270 4.95 16.16 -7.36
CA ASP A 270 3.94 17.00 -6.71
C ASP A 270 2.69 16.19 -6.36
N LEU A 271 2.28 15.29 -7.25
CA LEU A 271 1.16 14.39 -7.03
C LEU A 271 1.41 13.43 -5.86
N CYS A 272 2.59 12.77 -5.83
CA CYS A 272 2.98 11.91 -4.70
C CYS A 272 3.06 12.70 -3.39
N ARG A 273 3.56 13.95 -3.44
CA ARG A 273 3.63 14.80 -2.25
C ARG A 273 2.25 15.14 -1.69
N TYR A 274 1.27 15.34 -2.56
CA TYR A 274 -0.13 15.53 -2.17
C TYR A 274 -0.69 14.28 -1.47
N GLN A 275 -0.40 13.08 -1.97
CA GLN A 275 -0.81 11.83 -1.30
C GLN A 275 -0.15 11.68 0.06
N VAL A 276 1.17 11.92 0.17
CA VAL A 276 1.88 11.86 1.46
C VAL A 276 1.25 12.84 2.47
N ALA A 277 0.85 14.03 2.03
CA ALA A 277 0.18 15.00 2.90
C ALA A 277 -1.18 14.50 3.42
N ASN A 278 -1.92 13.71 2.62
CA ASN A 278 -3.17 13.11 3.06
C ASN A 278 -2.98 11.88 3.96
N GLY A 279 -1.82 11.25 3.91
CA GLY A 279 -1.48 10.08 4.73
C GLY A 279 -0.98 10.42 6.14
N TYR A 280 -0.72 11.71 6.45
CA TYR A 280 -0.13 12.14 7.72
C TYR A 280 1.12 11.36 8.10
N ILE A 281 1.06 10.57 9.19
CA ILE A 281 2.17 9.74 9.68
C ILE A 281 2.34 8.43 8.92
N CYS A 282 1.38 8.00 8.11
CA CYS A 282 1.48 6.77 7.34
C CYS A 282 2.58 6.86 6.27
N LEU A 283 3.36 5.80 6.13
CA LEU A 283 4.22 5.66 4.96
C LEU A 283 3.36 5.42 3.72
N LEU A 284 3.66 6.16 2.66
CA LEU A 284 3.08 5.90 1.34
C LEU A 284 3.91 4.86 0.60
N TYR A 285 3.29 3.75 0.24
CA TYR A 285 3.82 2.73 -0.64
C TYR A 285 3.08 2.79 -1.98
N THR A 286 3.80 2.88 -3.07
CA THR A 286 3.22 2.90 -4.42
C THR A 286 3.72 1.73 -5.24
N SER A 287 2.90 1.26 -6.16
CA SER A 287 3.29 0.25 -7.13
C SER A 287 3.02 0.76 -8.53
N PRO A 288 4.00 0.78 -9.42
CA PRO A 288 3.80 1.12 -10.83
C PRO A 288 3.23 -0.06 -11.64
N SER A 289 2.63 -1.06 -10.99
CA SER A 289 2.16 -2.27 -11.67
C SER A 289 1.10 -1.93 -12.72
N PRO A 290 1.32 -2.24 -14.00
CA PRO A 290 0.31 -2.06 -15.05
C PRO A 290 -0.90 -2.99 -14.89
N ARG A 291 -0.83 -3.99 -14.02
CA ARG A 291 -1.93 -4.95 -13.74
C ARG A 291 -2.99 -4.41 -12.79
N ASP A 292 -2.72 -3.31 -12.10
CA ASP A 292 -3.70 -2.62 -11.23
C ASP A 292 -4.69 -1.74 -12.03
N SER A 293 -4.61 -1.75 -13.35
CA SER A 293 -5.41 -0.90 -14.24
C SER A 293 -6.65 -1.58 -14.85
N THR A 294 -6.98 -2.80 -14.44
CA THR A 294 -8.19 -3.50 -14.94
C THR A 294 -9.22 -3.71 -13.85
#